data_3dfe7c139eb76c98e7ca499db2e7e4e2
#
_entry.id   3dfe7c139eb76c98e7ca499db2e7e4e2
#
_cell.length_a   1.000
_cell.length_b   1.000
_cell.length_c   1.000
_cell.angle_alpha   90.00
_cell.angle_beta   90.00
_cell.angle_gamma   90.00
#
_symmetry.space_group_name_H-M   'P 1'
#
loop_
_entity.id
_entity.type
_entity.pdbx_description
1 polymer ?
#
loop_
_entity_poly.entity_id
_entity_poly.type
_entity_poly.pdbx_seq_one_letter_code
_entity_poly.pdbx_strand_id
1 'polypeptide(L)'
;GGGDGGALRELCRYPSVEQIEMVEIDPLVVDVAKEYLPTVASSFSDPRLKLVFEDGLRYVRNLKRDYDLMIIDSTDPFGPGESLFTREFYANCSKGLREDGIMINQHESPYYHNDATEAHSIYAKTTRIFDNVKVYQAHIPTYPSGHWLFGFMSNAWDPLKDHDPDRWETLGLKTRYY
;
A
#
# COMPACT_ATOMS: atom_id res chain seq x y z
N GLY A 1 -0.36 -8.27 -1.37
CA GLY A 1 0.61 -8.03 -2.46
C GLY A 1 1.95 -7.54 -1.95
N GLY A 2 2.79 -7.08 -2.87
CA GLY A 2 4.14 -6.62 -2.51
C GLY A 2 5.15 -7.74 -2.33
N GLY A 3 4.88 -8.92 -2.87
CA GLY A 3 5.72 -10.12 -2.74
C GLY A 3 7.13 -10.01 -3.31
N ASP A 4 7.45 -8.94 -4.04
CA ASP A 4 8.82 -8.60 -4.44
C ASP A 4 9.69 -8.07 -3.28
N GLY A 5 9.06 -7.58 -2.19
CA GLY A 5 9.71 -7.07 -1.00
C GLY A 5 10.10 -5.59 -1.03
N GLY A 6 9.72 -4.85 -2.07
CA GLY A 6 10.06 -3.42 -2.19
C GLY A 6 9.45 -2.58 -1.09
N ALA A 7 8.15 -2.70 -0.85
CA ALA A 7 7.46 -2.02 0.25
C ALA A 7 8.01 -2.46 1.61
N LEU A 8 8.27 -3.75 1.80
CA LEU A 8 8.87 -4.32 3.01
C LEU A 8 10.23 -3.68 3.30
N ARG A 9 11.11 -3.60 2.31
CA ARG A 9 12.44 -3.00 2.45
C ARG A 9 12.36 -1.56 2.95
N GLU A 10 11.44 -0.78 2.41
CA GLU A 10 11.29 0.62 2.82
C GLU A 10 10.71 0.74 4.24
N LEU A 11 9.73 -0.09 4.62
CA LEU A 11 9.19 -0.13 5.98
C LEU A 11 10.26 -0.51 7.02
N CYS A 12 11.14 -1.45 6.69
CA CYS A 12 12.22 -1.88 7.57
C CYS A 12 13.23 -0.78 7.89
N ARG A 13 13.27 0.31 7.12
CA ARG A 13 14.14 1.47 7.39
C ARG A 13 13.68 2.30 8.58
N TYR A 14 12.44 2.14 9.03
CA TYR A 14 11.89 2.89 10.15
C TYR A 14 12.05 2.10 11.46
N PRO A 15 12.85 2.60 12.42
CA PRO A 15 13.03 1.91 13.70
C PRO A 15 11.75 1.85 14.55
N SER A 16 10.80 2.76 14.30
CA SER A 16 9.51 2.82 15.00
C SER A 16 8.52 1.76 14.54
N VAL A 17 8.80 1.07 13.44
CA VAL A 17 7.97 -0.04 12.98
C VAL A 17 8.33 -1.28 13.78
N GLU A 18 7.40 -1.77 14.59
CA GLU A 18 7.60 -2.89 15.50
C GLU A 18 7.27 -4.24 14.88
N GLN A 19 6.23 -4.28 14.03
CA GLN A 19 5.77 -5.50 13.38
C GLN A 19 5.29 -5.20 11.96
N ILE A 20 5.59 -6.10 11.04
CA ILE A 20 5.15 -6.04 9.65
C ILE A 20 4.48 -7.36 9.32
N GLU A 21 3.23 -7.32 8.86
CA GLU A 21 2.59 -8.47 8.23
C GLU A 21 2.50 -8.24 6.74
N MET A 22 3.06 -9.15 5.96
CA MET A 22 2.95 -9.14 4.50
C MET A 22 2.04 -10.28 4.07
N VAL A 23 0.99 -9.96 3.34
CA VAL A 23 0.03 -10.93 2.80
C VAL A 23 0.22 -11.01 1.28
N GLU A 24 0.68 -12.14 0.83
CA GLU A 24 0.90 -12.44 -0.60
C GLU A 24 0.15 -13.72 -0.97
N ILE A 25 -0.51 -13.73 -2.11
CA ILE A 25 -1.28 -14.90 -2.54
C ILE A 25 -0.39 -16.00 -3.13
N ASP A 26 0.70 -15.61 -3.77
CA ASP A 26 1.58 -16.54 -4.47
C ASP A 26 2.97 -16.63 -3.81
N PRO A 27 3.28 -17.72 -3.11
CA PRO A 27 4.59 -17.91 -2.50
C PRO A 27 5.74 -17.90 -3.53
N LEU A 28 5.49 -18.29 -4.78
CA LEU A 28 6.51 -18.32 -5.82
C LEU A 28 7.02 -16.92 -6.14
N VAL A 29 6.19 -15.88 -6.07
CA VAL A 29 6.61 -14.49 -6.25
C VAL A 29 7.71 -14.11 -5.26
N VAL A 30 7.57 -14.50 -4.00
CA VAL A 30 8.56 -14.23 -2.95
C VAL A 30 9.86 -15.00 -3.20
N ASP A 31 9.77 -16.26 -3.60
CA ASP A 31 10.97 -17.10 -3.87
C ASP A 31 11.75 -16.56 -5.07
N VAL A 32 11.05 -16.23 -6.15
CA VAL A 32 11.66 -15.62 -7.35
C VAL A 32 12.28 -14.26 -7.04
N ALA A 33 11.60 -13.43 -6.23
CA ALA A 33 12.14 -12.14 -5.84
C ALA A 33 13.42 -12.27 -5.01
N LYS A 34 13.49 -13.22 -4.09
CA LYS A 34 14.72 -13.49 -3.30
C LYS A 34 15.88 -13.95 -4.18
N GLU A 35 15.61 -14.72 -5.23
CA GLU A 35 16.63 -15.25 -6.13
C GLU A 35 17.10 -14.20 -7.14
N TYR A 36 16.19 -13.52 -7.82
CA TYR A 36 16.49 -12.66 -8.95
C TYR A 36 16.49 -11.16 -8.66
N LEU A 37 15.89 -10.73 -7.54
CA LEU A 37 15.82 -9.34 -7.13
C LEU A 37 16.38 -9.11 -5.71
N PRO A 38 17.60 -9.60 -5.39
CA PRO A 38 18.09 -9.64 -4.01
C PRO A 38 18.20 -8.28 -3.34
N THR A 39 18.37 -7.20 -4.10
CA THR A 39 18.39 -5.82 -3.55
C THR A 39 17.02 -5.31 -3.19
N VAL A 40 15.96 -5.75 -3.88
CA VAL A 40 14.56 -5.41 -3.56
C VAL A 40 14.07 -6.28 -2.40
N ALA A 41 14.35 -7.57 -2.48
CA ALA A 41 13.95 -8.60 -1.53
C ALA A 41 14.84 -8.70 -0.27
N SER A 42 15.71 -7.69 -0.01
CA SER A 42 16.74 -7.75 1.02
C SER A 42 16.22 -7.88 2.46
N SER A 43 14.97 -7.52 2.71
CA SER A 43 14.39 -7.46 4.05
C SER A 43 13.50 -8.65 4.43
N PHE A 44 13.42 -9.69 3.59
CA PHE A 44 12.64 -10.89 3.94
C PHE A 44 13.17 -11.68 5.15
N SER A 45 14.37 -11.39 5.62
CA SER A 45 14.94 -11.96 6.85
C SER A 45 14.76 -11.07 8.09
N ASP A 46 14.08 -9.92 7.97
CA ASP A 46 13.85 -9.03 9.10
C ASP A 46 12.98 -9.73 10.16
N PRO A 47 13.40 -9.75 11.44
CA PRO A 47 12.69 -10.47 12.49
C PRO A 47 11.30 -9.89 12.81
N ARG A 48 11.00 -8.67 12.37
CA ARG A 48 9.69 -8.04 12.53
C ARG A 48 8.67 -8.52 11.50
N LEU A 49 9.12 -9.21 10.44
CA LEU A 49 8.25 -9.68 9.37
C LEU A 49 7.51 -10.96 9.76
N LYS A 50 6.20 -10.94 9.61
CA LYS A 50 5.34 -12.11 9.50
C LYS A 50 4.82 -12.22 8.08
N LEU A 51 5.27 -13.21 7.35
CA LEU A 51 4.82 -13.50 5.99
C LEU A 51 3.64 -14.47 6.01
N VAL A 52 2.55 -14.09 5.36
CA VAL A 52 1.31 -14.87 5.27
C VAL A 52 0.98 -15.12 3.81
N PHE A 53 0.80 -16.37 3.44
CA PHE A 53 0.37 -16.74 2.08
C PHE A 53 -1.14 -17.00 2.09
N GLU A 54 -1.90 -15.97 1.67
CA GLU A 54 -3.35 -16.01 1.64
C GLU A 54 -3.92 -14.99 0.66
N ASP A 55 -5.16 -15.21 0.22
CA ASP A 55 -5.95 -14.21 -0.52
C ASP A 55 -6.21 -12.98 0.35
N GLY A 56 -5.84 -11.79 -0.16
CA GLY A 56 -5.92 -10.54 0.59
C GLY A 56 -7.36 -10.17 1.02
N LEU A 57 -8.37 -10.42 0.16
CA LEU A 57 -9.77 -10.17 0.53
C LEU A 57 -10.21 -11.08 1.68
N ARG A 58 -9.83 -12.36 1.63
CA ARG A 58 -10.13 -13.30 2.69
C ARG A 58 -9.45 -12.90 4.00
N TYR A 59 -8.19 -12.50 3.92
CA TYR A 59 -7.40 -12.07 5.07
C TYR A 59 -8.05 -10.89 5.80
N VAL A 60 -8.42 -9.80 5.08
CA VAL A 60 -8.94 -8.58 5.70
C VAL A 60 -10.33 -8.74 6.32
N ARG A 61 -11.10 -9.77 5.97
CA ARG A 61 -12.44 -10.03 6.54
C ARG A 61 -12.43 -10.23 8.06
N ASN A 62 -11.32 -10.71 8.62
CA ASN A 62 -11.21 -11.09 10.03
C ASN A 62 -10.46 -10.06 10.88
N LEU A 63 -9.99 -8.95 10.29
CA LEU A 63 -9.21 -7.93 11.00
C LEU A 63 -10.08 -7.09 11.95
N LYS A 64 -9.48 -6.64 13.05
CA LYS A 64 -10.14 -5.85 14.10
C LYS A 64 -9.19 -4.79 14.67
N ARG A 65 -9.08 -3.61 14.03
CA ARG A 65 -8.30 -2.47 14.54
C ARG A 65 -6.87 -2.81 14.99
N ASP A 66 -6.18 -3.61 14.18
CA ASP A 66 -4.87 -4.15 14.54
C ASP A 66 -3.70 -3.33 13.95
N TYR A 67 -3.97 -2.52 12.90
CA TYR A 67 -2.91 -1.90 12.10
C TYR A 67 -2.94 -0.37 12.19
N ASP A 68 -1.74 0.23 12.31
CA ASP A 68 -1.51 1.67 12.19
C ASP A 68 -1.39 2.09 10.72
N LEU A 69 -0.87 1.20 9.87
CA LEU A 69 -0.68 1.44 8.45
C LEU A 69 -1.02 0.19 7.65
N MET A 70 -1.77 0.37 6.56
CA MET A 70 -1.97 -0.63 5.52
C MET A 70 -1.49 -0.10 4.18
N ILE A 71 -0.64 -0.87 3.51
CA ILE A 71 -0.18 -0.58 2.15
C ILE A 71 -0.74 -1.66 1.23
N ILE A 72 -1.56 -1.26 0.27
CA ILE A 72 -2.15 -2.15 -0.73
C ILE A 72 -1.34 -1.98 -2.02
N ASP A 73 -0.35 -2.84 -2.16
CA ASP A 73 0.52 -2.94 -3.33
C ASP A 73 0.07 -4.17 -4.15
N SER A 74 -1.02 -3.99 -4.88
CA SER A 74 -1.68 -5.04 -5.64
C SER A 74 -1.35 -4.95 -7.13
N THR A 75 -1.73 -5.98 -7.88
CA THR A 75 -1.78 -5.93 -9.34
C THR A 75 -2.90 -5.00 -9.82
N ASP A 76 -3.04 -4.85 -11.13
CA ASP A 76 -4.09 -4.06 -11.76
C ASP A 76 -5.50 -4.53 -11.35
N PRO A 77 -6.54 -3.67 -11.47
CA PRO A 77 -7.92 -3.96 -11.07
C PRO A 77 -8.65 -4.96 -11.98
N PHE A 78 -7.91 -5.82 -12.65
CA PHE A 78 -8.42 -6.81 -13.59
C PHE A 78 -7.99 -8.23 -13.21
N GLY A 79 -8.82 -9.23 -13.55
CA GLY A 79 -8.50 -10.63 -13.32
C GLY A 79 -8.35 -10.98 -11.83
N PRO A 80 -7.31 -11.67 -11.40
CA PRO A 80 -7.15 -12.15 -10.02
C PRO A 80 -7.13 -11.05 -8.95
N GLY A 81 -6.68 -9.83 -9.33
CA GLY A 81 -6.61 -8.69 -8.44
C GLY A 81 -7.94 -7.95 -8.21
N GLU A 82 -8.95 -8.17 -9.04
CA GLU A 82 -10.22 -7.42 -9.03
C GLU A 82 -10.90 -7.37 -7.65
N SER A 83 -10.79 -8.44 -6.87
CA SER A 83 -11.37 -8.53 -5.53
C SER A 83 -10.83 -7.48 -4.54
N LEU A 84 -9.60 -7.02 -4.74
CA LEU A 84 -8.92 -6.01 -3.91
C LEU A 84 -9.34 -4.57 -4.22
N PHE A 85 -10.19 -4.37 -5.24
CA PHE A 85 -10.73 -3.06 -5.64
C PHE A 85 -12.22 -2.91 -5.32
N THR A 86 -12.78 -3.84 -4.56
CA THR A 86 -14.19 -3.85 -4.18
C THR A 86 -14.44 -2.95 -2.96
N ARG A 87 -15.68 -2.45 -2.84
CA ARG A 87 -16.12 -1.73 -1.65
C ARG A 87 -16.00 -2.60 -0.39
N GLU A 88 -16.25 -3.91 -0.51
CA GLU A 88 -16.11 -4.85 0.59
C GLU A 88 -14.67 -4.88 1.12
N PHE A 89 -13.69 -4.97 0.21
CA PHE A 89 -12.29 -4.97 0.57
C PHE A 89 -11.90 -3.70 1.35
N TYR A 90 -12.19 -2.52 0.82
CA TYR A 90 -11.89 -1.26 1.48
C TYR A 90 -12.60 -1.08 2.82
N ALA A 91 -13.86 -1.53 2.94
CA ALA A 91 -14.58 -1.49 4.20
C ALA A 91 -13.97 -2.42 5.26
N ASN A 92 -13.45 -3.58 4.86
CA ASN A 92 -12.76 -4.49 5.77
C ASN A 92 -11.37 -3.96 6.15
N CYS A 93 -10.64 -3.35 5.22
CA CYS A 93 -9.39 -2.64 5.56
C CYS A 93 -9.62 -1.53 6.59
N SER A 94 -10.66 -0.70 6.39
CA SER A 94 -11.02 0.35 7.35
C SER A 94 -11.33 -0.20 8.75
N LYS A 95 -11.98 -1.36 8.84
CA LYS A 95 -12.23 -2.03 10.15
C LYS A 95 -10.97 -2.58 10.79
N GLY A 96 -10.00 -3.00 9.98
CA GLY A 96 -8.71 -3.50 10.44
C GLY A 96 -7.75 -2.41 10.88
N LEU A 97 -7.95 -1.17 10.44
CA LEU A 97 -7.16 -0.02 10.87
C LEU A 97 -7.60 0.46 12.26
N ARG A 98 -6.64 0.96 13.04
CA ARG A 98 -6.90 1.74 14.24
C ARG A 98 -7.62 3.05 13.89
N GLU A 99 -8.12 3.77 14.90
CA GLU A 99 -8.89 5.00 14.69
C GLU A 99 -8.08 6.08 13.95
N ASP A 100 -6.80 6.14 14.21
CA ASP A 100 -5.82 7.03 13.58
C ASP A 100 -4.98 6.34 12.50
N GLY A 101 -5.39 5.16 12.05
CA GLY A 101 -4.69 4.41 11.04
C GLY A 101 -4.79 5.02 9.65
N ILE A 102 -3.81 4.70 8.82
CA ILE A 102 -3.68 5.16 7.44
C ILE A 102 -3.70 3.97 6.49
N MET A 103 -4.45 4.08 5.41
CA MET A 103 -4.33 3.16 4.27
C MET A 103 -3.78 3.89 3.05
N ILE A 104 -2.83 3.25 2.39
CA ILE A 104 -2.30 3.68 1.09
C ILE A 104 -2.53 2.55 0.10
N ASN A 105 -3.01 2.89 -1.09
CA ASN A 105 -3.10 1.93 -2.18
C ASN A 105 -2.53 2.51 -3.46
N GLN A 106 -2.02 1.65 -4.33
CA GLN A 106 -1.74 2.00 -5.70
C GLN A 106 -3.07 2.17 -6.46
N HIS A 107 -3.11 3.16 -7.36
CA HIS A 107 -4.15 3.36 -8.36
C HIS A 107 -3.59 3.02 -9.73
N GLU A 108 -4.03 3.76 -10.73
CA GLU A 108 -3.64 3.60 -12.11
C GLU A 108 -3.04 4.89 -12.67
N SER A 109 -2.69 4.88 -13.95
CA SER A 109 -2.26 6.07 -14.67
C SER A 109 -3.43 7.06 -14.87
N PRO A 110 -3.22 8.37 -14.70
CA PRO A 110 -4.26 9.36 -15.00
C PRO A 110 -4.46 9.62 -16.49
N TYR A 111 -3.60 9.10 -17.37
CA TYR A 111 -3.55 9.48 -18.79
C TYR A 111 -4.29 8.52 -19.72
N TYR A 112 -4.61 7.32 -19.27
CA TYR A 112 -5.34 6.34 -20.06
C TYR A 112 -6.78 6.28 -19.58
N HIS A 113 -7.74 6.24 -20.54
CA HIS A 113 -9.15 6.37 -20.23
C HIS A 113 -9.66 5.30 -19.25
N ASN A 114 -9.28 4.05 -19.46
CA ASN A 114 -9.71 2.95 -18.58
C ASN A 114 -9.12 3.10 -17.17
N ASP A 115 -7.83 3.41 -17.09
CA ASP A 115 -7.10 3.59 -15.83
C ASP A 115 -7.69 4.77 -15.03
N ALA A 116 -7.93 5.91 -15.71
CA ALA A 116 -8.56 7.07 -15.07
C ALA A 116 -9.97 6.76 -14.57
N THR A 117 -10.74 5.93 -15.30
CA THR A 117 -12.07 5.49 -14.89
C THR A 117 -11.99 4.64 -13.63
N GLU A 118 -11.04 3.71 -13.56
CA GLU A 118 -10.84 2.90 -12.35
C GLU A 118 -10.35 3.74 -11.17
N ALA A 119 -9.43 4.67 -11.36
CA ALA A 119 -8.99 5.59 -10.32
C ALA A 119 -10.19 6.40 -9.74
N HIS A 120 -11.07 6.90 -10.60
CA HIS A 120 -12.31 7.56 -10.16
C HIS A 120 -13.26 6.60 -9.41
N SER A 121 -13.38 5.36 -9.87
CA SER A 121 -14.20 4.31 -9.22
C SER A 121 -13.68 4.01 -7.80
N ILE A 122 -12.38 3.84 -7.66
CA ILE A 122 -11.72 3.62 -6.35
C ILE A 122 -11.96 4.82 -5.42
N TYR A 123 -11.73 6.04 -5.91
CA TYR A 123 -11.98 7.25 -5.14
C TYR A 123 -13.42 7.34 -4.66
N ALA A 124 -14.40 7.10 -5.55
CA ALA A 124 -15.82 7.12 -5.20
C ALA A 124 -16.23 6.03 -4.18
N LYS A 125 -15.57 4.87 -4.19
CA LYS A 125 -15.78 3.81 -3.20
C LYS A 125 -15.21 4.20 -1.84
N THR A 126 -13.98 4.73 -1.81
CA THR A 126 -13.23 5.02 -0.59
C THR A 126 -13.76 6.25 0.15
N THR A 127 -14.21 7.29 -0.54
CA THR A 127 -14.85 8.49 0.06
C THR A 127 -16.16 8.20 0.79
N ARG A 128 -16.74 7.01 0.62
CA ARG A 128 -17.92 6.55 1.37
C ARG A 128 -17.55 5.73 2.61
N ILE A 129 -16.25 5.53 2.86
CA ILE A 129 -15.74 4.66 3.91
C ILE A 129 -14.83 5.43 4.84
N PHE A 130 -14.01 6.33 4.31
CA PHE A 130 -13.04 7.13 5.06
C PHE A 130 -13.41 8.61 5.03
N ASP A 131 -13.15 9.32 6.12
CA ASP A 131 -13.43 10.75 6.26
C ASP A 131 -12.45 11.61 5.44
N ASN A 132 -11.21 11.18 5.33
CA ASN A 132 -10.16 11.84 4.55
C ASN A 132 -9.68 10.91 3.45
N VAL A 133 -9.94 11.28 2.21
CA VAL A 133 -9.43 10.60 1.02
C VAL A 133 -8.75 11.60 0.12
N LYS A 134 -7.49 11.36 -0.20
CA LYS A 134 -6.70 12.16 -1.14
C LYS A 134 -6.06 11.25 -2.18
N VAL A 135 -5.81 11.82 -3.34
CA VAL A 135 -5.03 11.16 -4.40
C VAL A 135 -3.78 11.98 -4.62
N TYR A 136 -2.64 11.33 -4.63
CA TYR A 136 -1.36 11.93 -4.95
C TYR A 136 -0.69 11.17 -6.09
N GLN A 137 0.30 11.79 -6.70
CA GLN A 137 1.01 11.20 -7.83
C GLN A 137 2.51 11.06 -7.53
N ALA A 138 3.11 10.06 -8.17
CA ALA A 138 4.55 9.90 -8.22
C ALA A 138 5.01 9.60 -9.64
N HIS A 139 6.25 9.99 -9.94
CA HIS A 139 6.88 9.62 -11.19
C HIS A 139 7.48 8.23 -11.09
N ILE A 140 6.96 7.30 -11.89
CA ILE A 140 7.44 5.91 -11.96
C ILE A 140 7.82 5.61 -13.42
N PRO A 141 9.06 5.86 -13.81
CA PRO A 141 9.50 5.79 -15.22
C PRO A 141 9.33 4.43 -15.88
N THR A 142 9.21 3.35 -15.10
CA THR A 142 9.00 2.00 -15.61
C THR A 142 7.58 1.74 -16.11
N TYR A 143 6.60 2.56 -15.71
CA TYR A 143 5.24 2.46 -16.21
C TYR A 143 5.02 3.31 -17.47
N PRO A 144 4.11 2.90 -18.38
CA PRO A 144 3.99 3.51 -19.70
C PRO A 144 3.82 5.03 -19.73
N SER A 145 3.10 5.61 -18.77
CA SER A 145 2.88 7.05 -18.70
C SER A 145 3.99 7.81 -17.97
N GLY A 146 4.85 7.11 -17.23
CA GLY A 146 5.77 7.71 -16.28
C GLY A 146 5.13 8.36 -15.06
N HIS A 147 3.80 8.40 -14.98
CA HIS A 147 3.02 8.91 -13.87
C HIS A 147 2.12 7.83 -13.29
N TRP A 148 2.07 7.75 -11.96
CA TRP A 148 1.21 6.81 -11.26
C TRP A 148 0.49 7.49 -10.10
N LEU A 149 -0.77 7.11 -9.88
CA LEU A 149 -1.58 7.64 -8.79
C LEU A 149 -1.58 6.71 -7.61
N PHE A 150 -1.62 7.30 -6.42
CA PHE A 150 -1.76 6.61 -5.15
C PHE A 150 -2.89 7.25 -4.35
N GLY A 151 -3.63 6.42 -3.61
CA GLY A 151 -4.64 6.88 -2.67
C GLY A 151 -4.06 6.97 -1.26
N PHE A 152 -4.46 8.00 -0.53
CA PHE A 152 -4.29 8.15 0.90
C PHE A 152 -5.66 8.17 1.55
N MET A 153 -5.89 7.32 2.54
CA MET A 153 -7.17 7.21 3.24
C MET A 153 -6.95 7.12 4.75
N SER A 154 -7.67 7.94 5.51
CA SER A 154 -7.66 7.92 6.97
C SER A 154 -8.96 8.52 7.53
N ASN A 155 -9.34 8.13 8.75
CA ASN A 155 -10.43 8.79 9.47
C ASN A 155 -9.93 9.92 10.39
N ALA A 156 -8.63 9.99 10.65
CA ALA A 156 -8.02 10.97 11.54
C ALA A 156 -7.14 11.99 10.81
N TRP A 157 -6.34 11.54 9.83
CA TRP A 157 -5.28 12.36 9.24
C TRP A 157 -5.66 12.93 7.87
N ASP A 158 -5.34 14.20 7.64
CA ASP A 158 -5.35 14.87 6.34
C ASP A 158 -3.92 15.23 5.95
N PRO A 159 -3.34 14.63 4.89
CA PRO A 159 -1.92 14.81 4.55
C PRO A 159 -1.56 16.26 4.16
N LEU A 160 -2.55 17.10 3.87
CA LEU A 160 -2.32 18.51 3.55
C LEU A 160 -2.32 19.42 4.79
N LYS A 161 -2.93 18.96 5.89
CA LYS A 161 -3.07 19.75 7.13
C LYS A 161 -2.14 19.26 8.22
N ASP A 162 -1.93 17.94 8.27
CA ASP A 162 -1.22 17.28 9.37
C ASP A 162 0.21 16.90 9.01
N HIS A 163 0.68 17.37 7.85
CA HIS A 163 2.05 17.16 7.42
C HIS A 163 3.04 17.91 8.32
N ASP A 164 4.02 17.17 8.85
CA ASP A 164 5.12 17.71 9.66
C ASP A 164 6.45 17.60 8.87
N PRO A 165 6.88 18.67 8.20
CA PRO A 165 8.12 18.66 7.42
C PRO A 165 9.37 18.49 8.29
N ASP A 166 9.36 18.98 9.54
CA ASP A 166 10.53 18.90 10.42
C ASP A 166 10.79 17.45 10.87
N ARG A 167 9.75 16.66 10.98
CA ARG A 167 9.86 15.22 11.30
C ARG A 167 10.63 14.45 10.24
N TRP A 168 10.46 14.79 8.98
CA TRP A 168 11.20 14.16 7.88
C TRP A 168 12.71 14.36 8.04
N GLU A 169 13.14 15.57 8.34
CA GLU A 169 14.55 15.91 8.55
C GLU A 169 15.14 15.14 9.73
N THR A 170 14.38 14.99 10.82
CA THR A 170 14.83 14.27 12.02
C THR A 170 15.02 12.78 11.82
N LEU A 171 14.30 12.17 10.87
CA LEU A 171 14.43 10.75 10.54
C LEU A 171 15.74 10.40 9.83
N GLY A 172 16.41 11.39 9.23
CA GLY A 172 17.69 11.21 8.52
C GLY A 172 17.59 10.24 7.32
N LEU A 173 16.41 10.00 6.81
CA LEU A 173 16.18 9.11 5.68
C LEU A 173 16.70 9.73 4.39
N LYS A 174 17.40 8.94 3.60
CA LYS A 174 17.86 9.34 2.27
C LYS A 174 16.96 8.71 1.21
N THR A 175 16.39 9.53 0.36
CA THR A 175 15.62 9.10 -0.80
C THR A 175 16.33 9.47 -2.09
N ARG A 176 15.94 8.85 -3.19
CA ARG A 176 16.48 9.15 -4.53
C ARG A 176 15.66 10.20 -5.27
N TYR A 177 14.46 10.51 -4.79
CA TYR A 177 13.46 11.33 -5.47
C TYR A 177 12.89 12.39 -4.52
N TYR A 178 13.76 13.15 -3.91
CA TYR A 178 13.31 14.29 -3.11
C TYR A 178 13.96 15.56 -3.62
#